data_2ff539ff42d76736b9c0224709b751bb
#
_entry.id   2ff539ff42d76736b9c0224709b751bb
#
_cell.length_a   1.000
_cell.length_b   1.000
_cell.length_c   1.000
_cell.angle_alpha   90.00
_cell.angle_beta   90.00
_cell.angle_gamma   90.00
#
_symmetry.space_group_name_H-M   'P 1'
#
loop_
_entity.id
_entity.type
_entity.pdbx_description
1 polymer ?
#
loop_
_entity_poly.entity_id
_entity_poly.type
_entity_poly.pdbx_seq_one_letter_code
_entity_poly.pdbx_strand_id
1 'polypeptide(L)'
;MKVIDCVALEMRMASIMAQQEASGFRFDLQAAERVRAEFEQEMKELQDKIAKRFIYVPGKVYTPKRPNKTKGYSAGAPMTKLLDFNPTSRQHIAWALQNFSSARFTKVTDTGKPKLDEAALSELRDRALQQGNTKLHEECEMFIRLLTLQKWMGQLSEGSNSWFNTIAADGCIHHSCSLATISGRNAHRSPNLGQVVSAPWARQLFIPHPGMVMVGADLEGLELRALGHYLAAFDEGAFADVVVNGDIHTQNAERVGCTRSEVKSLVYGFIYGAGDVKLGHILHPELSDAQKKSLGTELRRKFLDAIPGLEPVSYTHLTLPTTPYV
;
A
#
# COMPACT_ATOMS: atom_id res chain seq x y z
N MET A 1 -34.36 -3.40 0.13
CA MET A 1 -34.30 -1.95 -0.19
C MET A 1 -34.93 -1.77 -1.57
N LYS A 2 -35.89 -0.86 -1.71
CA LYS A 2 -36.55 -0.60 -3.01
C LYS A 2 -35.59 0.24 -3.87
N VAL A 3 -35.69 0.13 -5.20
CA VAL A 3 -34.82 0.92 -6.13
C VAL A 3 -34.93 2.42 -5.85
N ILE A 4 -36.11 2.92 -5.51
CA ILE A 4 -36.38 4.31 -5.14
C ILE A 4 -35.54 4.72 -3.90
N ASP A 5 -35.40 3.82 -2.93
CA ASP A 5 -34.61 4.11 -1.70
C ASP A 5 -33.12 4.20 -2.02
N CYS A 6 -32.62 3.39 -2.96
CA CYS A 6 -31.23 3.47 -3.43
C CYS A 6 -30.96 4.80 -4.12
N VAL A 7 -31.85 5.23 -5.04
CA VAL A 7 -31.71 6.51 -5.74
C VAL A 7 -31.77 7.69 -4.75
N ALA A 8 -32.67 7.66 -3.79
CA ALA A 8 -32.77 8.70 -2.76
C ALA A 8 -31.49 8.77 -1.90
N LEU A 9 -30.90 7.62 -1.55
CA LEU A 9 -29.62 7.55 -0.82
C LEU A 9 -28.47 8.18 -1.63
N GLU A 10 -28.33 7.79 -2.91
CA GLU A 10 -27.30 8.32 -3.80
C GLU A 10 -27.43 9.83 -4.00
N MET A 11 -28.66 10.33 -4.18
CA MET A 11 -28.91 11.77 -4.31
C MET A 11 -28.54 12.57 -3.05
N ARG A 12 -28.82 12.00 -1.86
CA ARG A 12 -28.41 12.61 -0.59
C ARG A 12 -26.88 12.59 -0.44
N MET A 13 -26.22 11.50 -0.77
CA MET A 13 -24.76 11.41 -0.75
C MET A 13 -24.14 12.40 -1.72
N ALA A 14 -24.64 12.52 -2.95
CA ALA A 14 -24.17 13.51 -3.92
C ALA A 14 -24.26 14.96 -3.38
N SER A 15 -25.36 15.29 -2.70
CA SER A 15 -25.53 16.60 -2.06
C SER A 15 -24.50 16.83 -0.94
N ILE A 16 -24.26 15.83 -0.07
CA ILE A 16 -23.27 15.91 1.01
C ILE A 16 -21.86 16.08 0.42
N MET A 17 -21.52 15.32 -0.63
CA MET A 17 -20.23 15.41 -1.29
C MET A 17 -20.00 16.77 -1.95
N ALA A 18 -21.01 17.33 -2.59
CA ALA A 18 -20.93 18.69 -3.14
C ALA A 18 -20.69 19.75 -2.05
N GLN A 19 -21.31 19.61 -0.89
CA GLN A 19 -21.06 20.47 0.26
C GLN A 19 -19.63 20.30 0.80
N GLN A 20 -19.14 19.07 0.89
CA GLN A 20 -17.78 18.76 1.33
C GLN A 20 -16.73 19.33 0.35
N GLU A 21 -16.95 19.19 -0.96
CA GLU A 21 -16.11 19.78 -1.99
C GLU A 21 -16.11 21.34 -1.90
N ALA A 22 -17.27 21.94 -1.72
CA ALA A 22 -17.38 23.39 -1.59
C ALA A 22 -16.74 23.95 -0.30
N SER A 23 -16.87 23.23 0.81
CA SER A 23 -16.26 23.60 2.09
C SER A 23 -14.74 23.44 2.09
N GLY A 24 -14.22 22.38 1.46
CA GLY A 24 -12.82 22.03 1.53
C GLY A 24 -12.32 21.65 2.94
N PHE A 25 -11.04 21.36 3.02
CA PHE A 25 -10.33 21.12 4.29
C PHE A 25 -9.27 22.20 4.48
N ARG A 26 -9.37 22.95 5.55
CA ARG A 26 -8.36 23.96 5.88
C ARG A 26 -7.02 23.30 6.13
N PHE A 27 -5.97 23.90 5.54
CA PHE A 27 -4.62 23.34 5.54
C PHE A 27 -3.62 24.30 6.21
N ASP A 28 -2.81 23.77 7.13
CA ASP A 28 -1.76 24.54 7.81
C ASP A 28 -0.51 24.61 6.93
N LEU A 29 -0.46 25.60 6.05
CA LEU A 29 0.65 25.80 5.13
C LEU A 29 1.98 26.03 5.86
N GLN A 30 1.99 26.76 6.98
CA GLN A 30 3.22 27.03 7.72
C GLN A 30 3.79 25.77 8.38
N ALA A 31 2.93 24.93 8.96
CA ALA A 31 3.35 23.65 9.46
C ALA A 31 3.84 22.73 8.33
N ALA A 32 3.17 22.75 7.19
CA ALA A 32 3.55 21.97 6.02
C ALA A 32 4.92 22.38 5.44
N GLU A 33 5.24 23.67 5.42
CA GLU A 33 6.56 24.18 5.02
C GLU A 33 7.68 23.69 5.95
N ARG A 34 7.43 23.65 7.26
CA ARG A 34 8.39 23.08 8.22
C ARG A 34 8.63 21.60 7.95
N VAL A 35 7.56 20.82 7.80
CA VAL A 35 7.65 19.39 7.49
C VAL A 35 8.39 19.15 6.17
N ARG A 36 8.13 19.97 5.16
CA ARG A 36 8.85 19.90 3.88
C ARG A 36 10.35 20.10 4.08
N ALA A 37 10.74 21.15 4.79
CA ALA A 37 12.15 21.44 5.04
C ALA A 37 12.85 20.32 5.82
N GLU A 38 12.18 19.72 6.81
CA GLU A 38 12.71 18.57 7.55
C GLU A 38 12.91 17.37 6.61
N PHE A 39 11.97 17.07 5.75
CA PHE A 39 12.09 15.96 4.79
C PHE A 39 13.18 16.22 3.74
N GLU A 40 13.29 17.42 3.21
CA GLU A 40 14.35 17.81 2.27
C GLU A 40 15.74 17.63 2.91
N GLN A 41 15.90 18.04 4.15
CA GLN A 41 17.16 17.86 4.89
C GLN A 41 17.46 16.37 5.09
N GLU A 42 16.50 15.58 5.59
CA GLU A 42 16.71 14.15 5.83
C GLU A 42 17.00 13.40 4.52
N MET A 43 16.29 13.73 3.44
CA MET A 43 16.54 13.14 2.11
C MET A 43 17.97 13.45 1.64
N LYS A 44 18.44 14.67 1.81
CA LYS A 44 19.79 15.06 1.44
C LYS A 44 20.83 14.29 2.24
N GLU A 45 20.67 14.17 3.55
CA GLU A 45 21.59 13.40 4.41
C GLU A 45 21.64 11.92 4.00
N LEU A 46 20.49 11.31 3.68
CA LEU A 46 20.43 9.94 3.18
C LEU A 46 21.10 9.80 1.81
N GLN A 47 20.83 10.72 0.90
CA GLN A 47 21.45 10.74 -0.44
C GLN A 47 22.97 10.88 -0.34
N ASP A 48 23.48 11.75 0.53
CA ASP A 48 24.91 11.92 0.76
C ASP A 48 25.56 10.65 1.34
N LYS A 49 24.89 9.97 2.27
CA LYS A 49 25.36 8.67 2.79
C LYS A 49 25.38 7.59 1.71
N ILE A 50 24.33 7.52 0.92
CA ILE A 50 24.19 6.56 -0.18
C ILE A 50 25.24 6.83 -1.28
N ALA A 51 25.46 8.09 -1.66
CA ALA A 51 26.43 8.49 -2.68
C ALA A 51 27.88 8.16 -2.30
N LYS A 52 28.23 8.21 -1.02
CA LYS A 52 29.56 7.75 -0.55
C LYS A 52 29.76 6.25 -0.74
N ARG A 53 28.70 5.48 -0.76
CA ARG A 53 28.74 4.02 -0.86
C ARG A 53 28.54 3.50 -2.28
N PHE A 54 27.63 4.14 -3.05
CA PHE A 54 27.25 3.73 -4.40
C PHE A 54 27.44 4.92 -5.34
N ILE A 55 28.44 4.84 -6.21
CA ILE A 55 28.82 5.96 -7.08
C ILE A 55 28.29 5.73 -8.50
N TYR A 56 28.49 4.53 -9.05
CA TYR A 56 28.16 4.21 -10.43
C TYR A 56 27.40 2.89 -10.55
N VAL A 57 26.62 2.79 -11.63
CA VAL A 57 26.01 1.53 -12.11
C VAL A 57 26.34 1.34 -13.58
N PRO A 58 26.43 0.09 -14.07
CA PRO A 58 26.63 -0.16 -15.50
C PRO A 58 25.37 0.22 -16.28
N GLY A 59 25.57 0.97 -17.35
CA GLY A 59 24.53 1.22 -18.35
C GLY A 59 24.32 0.02 -19.27
N LYS A 60 23.65 0.25 -20.39
CA LYS A 60 23.45 -0.79 -21.41
C LYS A 60 24.77 -1.22 -22.02
N VAL A 61 24.95 -2.53 -22.20
CA VAL A 61 26.05 -3.06 -22.98
C VAL A 61 25.83 -2.69 -24.45
N TYR A 62 26.86 -2.12 -25.05
CA TYR A 62 26.88 -1.70 -26.42
C TYR A 62 28.08 -2.33 -27.12
N THR A 63 27.88 -2.99 -28.26
CA THR A 63 28.94 -3.56 -29.10
C THR A 63 29.12 -2.70 -30.36
N PRO A 64 30.22 -1.92 -30.46
CA PRO A 64 30.47 -1.07 -31.60
C PRO A 64 30.62 -1.90 -32.87
N LYS A 65 29.94 -1.51 -33.94
CA LYS A 65 30.12 -2.15 -35.28
C LYS A 65 31.36 -1.63 -36.00
N ARG A 66 31.91 -0.48 -35.62
CA ARG A 66 33.11 0.15 -36.18
C ARG A 66 34.02 0.65 -35.08
N PRO A 67 35.37 0.58 -35.28
CA PRO A 67 36.30 1.13 -34.30
C PRO A 67 36.21 2.66 -34.27
N ASN A 68 36.47 3.25 -33.09
CA ASN A 68 36.55 4.70 -32.93
C ASN A 68 37.77 5.04 -32.08
N LYS A 69 38.84 5.49 -32.76
CA LYS A 69 40.11 5.83 -32.11
C LYS A 69 40.02 6.99 -31.13
N THR A 70 39.17 7.98 -31.41
CA THR A 70 38.97 9.16 -30.54
C THR A 70 38.30 8.78 -29.23
N LYS A 71 37.40 7.81 -29.24
CA LYS A 71 36.69 7.29 -28.07
C LYS A 71 37.30 6.03 -27.48
N GLY A 72 38.40 5.54 -28.05
CA GLY A 72 39.18 4.44 -27.50
C GLY A 72 38.53 3.04 -27.58
N TYR A 73 37.60 2.79 -28.50
CA TYR A 73 36.99 1.48 -28.60
C TYR A 73 37.17 0.77 -29.94
N SER A 74 37.22 -0.57 -29.89
CA SER A 74 37.37 -1.45 -31.03
C SER A 74 36.03 -2.03 -31.51
N ALA A 75 35.93 -2.36 -32.81
CA ALA A 75 34.76 -3.05 -33.34
C ALA A 75 34.63 -4.44 -32.68
N GLY A 76 33.41 -4.85 -32.37
CA GLY A 76 33.12 -6.17 -31.81
C GLY A 76 33.39 -6.32 -30.29
N ALA A 77 34.07 -5.38 -29.67
CA ALA A 77 34.32 -5.42 -28.25
C ALA A 77 33.08 -4.86 -27.46
N PRO A 78 32.47 -5.65 -26.57
CA PRO A 78 31.35 -5.14 -25.77
C PRO A 78 31.83 -4.06 -24.81
N MET A 79 31.10 -2.96 -24.75
CA MET A 79 31.37 -1.84 -23.86
C MET A 79 30.13 -1.48 -23.05
N THR A 80 30.34 -0.96 -21.86
CA THR A 80 29.26 -0.38 -21.07
C THR A 80 29.68 1.01 -20.59
N LYS A 81 28.75 1.95 -20.65
CA LYS A 81 28.96 3.28 -20.06
C LYS A 81 28.57 3.21 -18.59
N LEU A 82 29.42 3.68 -17.70
CA LEU A 82 29.05 3.90 -16.32
C LEU A 82 28.06 5.06 -16.23
N LEU A 83 27.02 4.87 -15.48
CA LEU A 83 26.00 5.87 -15.18
C LEU A 83 26.13 6.24 -13.70
N ASP A 84 25.89 7.50 -13.37
CA ASP A 84 25.82 7.94 -11.98
C ASP A 84 24.71 7.17 -11.27
N PHE A 85 25.01 6.76 -10.02
CA PHE A 85 24.03 6.06 -9.21
C PHE A 85 22.86 6.99 -8.88
N ASN A 86 21.64 6.56 -9.23
CA ASN A 86 20.43 7.26 -8.84
C ASN A 86 19.77 6.54 -7.65
N PRO A 87 19.77 7.13 -6.44
CA PRO A 87 19.28 6.50 -5.22
C PRO A 87 17.74 6.33 -5.19
N THR A 88 17.01 6.91 -6.14
CA THR A 88 15.56 6.74 -6.28
C THR A 88 15.17 5.76 -7.39
N SER A 89 16.14 5.33 -8.18
CA SER A 89 15.93 4.33 -9.25
C SER A 89 15.93 2.92 -8.66
N ARG A 90 14.77 2.26 -8.68
CA ARG A 90 14.63 0.88 -8.21
C ARG A 90 15.59 -0.09 -8.88
N GLN A 91 15.91 0.12 -10.17
CA GLN A 91 16.86 -0.73 -10.90
C GLN A 91 18.29 -0.50 -10.43
N HIS A 92 18.68 0.76 -10.16
CA HIS A 92 20.02 1.07 -9.61
C HIS A 92 20.16 0.50 -8.21
N ILE A 93 19.15 0.65 -7.36
CA ILE A 93 19.14 0.10 -6.00
C ILE A 93 19.28 -1.42 -6.03
N ALA A 94 18.46 -2.11 -6.84
CA ALA A 94 18.52 -3.56 -6.95
C ALA A 94 19.90 -4.05 -7.41
N TRP A 95 20.45 -3.41 -8.44
CA TRP A 95 21.79 -3.74 -8.94
C TRP A 95 22.87 -3.52 -7.87
N ALA A 96 22.82 -2.40 -7.17
CA ALA A 96 23.79 -2.06 -6.13
C ALA A 96 23.75 -3.05 -4.96
N LEU A 97 22.57 -3.35 -4.43
CA LEU A 97 22.39 -4.31 -3.36
C LEU A 97 22.85 -5.73 -3.75
N GLN A 98 22.59 -6.16 -4.99
CA GLN A 98 23.06 -7.45 -5.49
C GLN A 98 24.57 -7.54 -5.60
N ASN A 99 25.23 -6.50 -6.11
CA ASN A 99 26.64 -6.55 -6.43
C ASN A 99 27.57 -6.13 -5.29
N PHE A 100 27.09 -5.30 -4.36
CA PHE A 100 27.92 -4.78 -3.25
C PHE A 100 27.54 -5.33 -1.88
N SER A 101 26.35 -5.93 -1.75
CA SER A 101 25.83 -6.36 -0.44
C SER A 101 25.26 -7.79 -0.46
N SER A 102 25.50 -8.51 -1.56
CA SER A 102 25.10 -9.92 -1.75
C SER A 102 23.58 -10.17 -1.61
N ALA A 103 22.78 -9.16 -1.94
CA ALA A 103 21.33 -9.26 -1.90
C ALA A 103 20.81 -10.27 -2.92
N ARG A 104 19.83 -11.09 -2.54
CA ARG A 104 19.13 -12.02 -3.43
C ARG A 104 17.66 -11.64 -3.49
N PHE A 105 17.18 -11.27 -4.68
CA PHE A 105 15.78 -11.00 -4.94
C PHE A 105 15.10 -12.27 -5.43
N THR A 106 13.99 -12.63 -4.80
CA THR A 106 13.20 -13.82 -5.13
C THR A 106 12.17 -13.57 -6.21
N LYS A 107 11.76 -12.29 -6.37
CA LYS A 107 10.73 -11.87 -7.31
C LYS A 107 11.34 -11.06 -8.45
N VAL A 108 10.86 -11.31 -9.67
CA VAL A 108 11.24 -10.58 -10.88
C VAL A 108 10.01 -9.91 -11.50
N THR A 109 10.26 -8.85 -12.28
CA THR A 109 9.26 -8.22 -13.13
C THR A 109 9.01 -9.08 -14.38
N ASP A 110 7.97 -8.79 -15.15
CA ASP A 110 7.67 -9.45 -16.43
C ASP A 110 8.84 -9.36 -17.43
N THR A 111 9.73 -8.39 -17.25
CA THR A 111 10.96 -8.21 -18.05
C THR A 111 12.18 -8.94 -17.48
N GLY A 112 12.00 -9.82 -16.48
CA GLY A 112 13.07 -10.61 -15.86
C GLY A 112 14.03 -9.83 -14.93
N LYS A 113 13.73 -8.58 -14.64
CA LYS A 113 14.54 -7.77 -13.69
C LYS A 113 14.05 -7.96 -12.26
N PRO A 114 14.94 -7.80 -11.24
CA PRO A 114 14.51 -7.84 -9.86
C PRO A 114 13.33 -6.87 -9.60
N LYS A 115 12.26 -7.39 -9.00
CA LYS A 115 11.15 -6.57 -8.55
C LYS A 115 11.53 -5.95 -7.21
N LEU A 116 11.69 -4.64 -7.19
CA LEU A 116 12.02 -3.87 -5.99
C LEU A 116 10.86 -2.92 -5.68
N ASP A 117 10.05 -3.32 -4.73
CA ASP A 117 9.03 -2.50 -4.08
C ASP A 117 9.32 -2.44 -2.58
N GLU A 118 8.52 -1.69 -1.82
CA GLU A 118 8.68 -1.51 -0.39
C GLU A 118 8.60 -2.87 0.36
N ALA A 119 7.72 -3.76 -0.09
CA ALA A 119 7.59 -5.10 0.49
C ALA A 119 8.85 -5.96 0.25
N ALA A 120 9.42 -5.91 -0.96
CA ALA A 120 10.63 -6.65 -1.29
C ALA A 120 11.85 -6.15 -0.52
N LEU A 121 11.98 -4.83 -0.32
CA LEU A 121 13.04 -4.25 0.51
C LEU A 121 12.87 -4.61 1.99
N SER A 122 11.65 -4.59 2.51
CA SER A 122 11.35 -4.98 3.89
C SER A 122 11.66 -6.47 4.13
N GLU A 123 11.23 -7.35 3.21
CA GLU A 123 11.56 -8.77 3.26
C GLU A 123 13.08 -9.03 3.22
N LEU A 124 13.79 -8.27 2.37
CA LEU A 124 15.25 -8.37 2.27
C LEU A 124 15.95 -7.88 3.55
N ARG A 125 15.49 -6.78 4.13
CA ARG A 125 15.98 -6.23 5.40
C ARG A 125 15.83 -7.25 6.54
N ASP A 126 14.63 -7.82 6.69
CA ASP A 126 14.32 -8.75 7.77
C ASP A 126 15.13 -10.06 7.64
N ARG A 127 15.30 -10.54 6.40
CA ARG A 127 16.16 -11.69 6.10
C ARG A 127 17.63 -11.39 6.39
N ALA A 128 18.11 -10.20 6.06
CA ALA A 128 19.47 -9.77 6.35
C ALA A 128 19.74 -9.76 7.85
N LEU A 129 18.78 -9.27 8.64
CA LEU A 129 18.87 -9.28 10.12
C LEU A 129 18.96 -10.71 10.66
N GLN A 130 18.11 -11.62 10.19
CA GLN A 130 18.12 -13.04 10.60
C GLN A 130 19.45 -13.74 10.25
N GLN A 131 20.08 -13.35 9.15
CA GLN A 131 21.38 -13.88 8.69
C GLN A 131 22.61 -13.20 9.31
N GLY A 132 22.41 -12.22 10.19
CA GLY A 132 23.50 -11.44 10.79
C GLY A 132 24.21 -10.49 9.81
N ASN A 133 23.61 -10.24 8.63
CA ASN A 133 24.17 -9.29 7.66
C ASN A 133 23.72 -7.86 7.98
N THR A 134 24.34 -7.27 8.99
CA THR A 134 24.01 -5.92 9.50
C THR A 134 24.15 -4.85 8.42
N LYS A 135 25.15 -4.98 7.55
CA LYS A 135 25.40 -4.03 6.47
C LYS A 135 24.24 -3.98 5.46
N LEU A 136 23.79 -5.14 4.99
CA LEU A 136 22.64 -5.22 4.06
C LEU A 136 21.36 -4.73 4.74
N HIS A 137 21.18 -5.03 6.03
CA HIS A 137 20.07 -4.54 6.82
C HIS A 137 20.02 -3.00 6.83
N GLU A 138 21.14 -2.34 7.22
CA GLU A 138 21.24 -0.88 7.26
C GLU A 138 21.04 -0.22 5.88
N GLU A 139 21.61 -0.80 4.83
CA GLU A 139 21.44 -0.32 3.45
C GLU A 139 19.97 -0.41 3.01
N CYS A 140 19.27 -1.50 3.34
CA CYS A 140 17.83 -1.62 3.07
C CYS A 140 17.01 -0.58 3.83
N GLU A 141 17.32 -0.32 5.10
CA GLU A 141 16.64 0.71 5.90
C GLU A 141 16.82 2.11 5.29
N MET A 142 18.05 2.46 4.88
CA MET A 142 18.30 3.74 4.21
C MET A 142 17.47 3.90 2.93
N PHE A 143 17.38 2.86 2.09
CA PHE A 143 16.59 2.93 0.87
C PHE A 143 15.09 2.94 1.13
N ILE A 144 14.59 2.16 2.09
CA ILE A 144 13.18 2.18 2.50
C ILE A 144 12.81 3.59 2.97
N ARG A 145 13.65 4.19 3.83
CA ARG A 145 13.39 5.53 4.35
C ARG A 145 13.42 6.58 3.25
N LEU A 146 14.41 6.56 2.36
CA LEU A 146 14.51 7.50 1.24
C LEU A 146 13.30 7.42 0.30
N LEU A 147 12.89 6.21 -0.09
CA LEU A 147 11.74 6.01 -0.96
C LEU A 147 10.41 6.41 -0.27
N THR A 148 10.32 6.22 1.04
CA THR A 148 9.17 6.67 1.83
C THR A 148 9.09 8.19 1.86
N LEU A 149 10.20 8.87 2.14
CA LEU A 149 10.27 10.34 2.11
C LEU A 149 9.94 10.89 0.72
N GLN A 150 10.47 10.28 -0.34
CA GLN A 150 10.14 10.67 -1.71
C GLN A 150 8.63 10.56 -2.00
N LYS A 151 8.00 9.47 -1.55
CA LYS A 151 6.54 9.30 -1.66
C LYS A 151 5.78 10.38 -0.89
N TRP A 152 6.24 10.71 0.33
CA TRP A 152 5.62 11.75 1.15
C TRP A 152 5.81 13.14 0.55
N MET A 153 7.00 13.45 0.03
CA MET A 153 7.26 14.70 -0.70
C MET A 153 6.40 14.83 -1.96
N GLY A 154 6.21 13.72 -2.70
CA GLY A 154 5.28 13.68 -3.83
C GLY A 154 3.84 14.03 -3.46
N GLN A 155 3.37 13.59 -2.30
CA GLN A 155 2.04 13.93 -1.78
C GLN A 155 1.99 15.36 -1.23
N LEU A 156 3.03 15.78 -0.52
CA LEU A 156 3.09 17.08 0.15
C LEU A 156 3.27 18.25 -0.84
N SER A 157 4.30 18.19 -1.70
CA SER A 157 4.75 19.38 -2.46
C SER A 157 5.16 19.16 -3.91
N GLU A 158 5.60 17.96 -4.33
CA GLU A 158 6.23 17.78 -5.64
C GLU A 158 5.28 17.30 -6.75
N GLY A 159 4.20 16.63 -6.43
CA GLY A 159 3.24 16.12 -7.39
C GLY A 159 2.32 17.22 -7.93
N SER A 160 1.81 17.07 -9.17
CA SER A 160 0.82 18.00 -9.76
C SER A 160 -0.46 18.12 -8.91
N ASN A 161 -0.83 17.04 -8.22
CA ASN A 161 -1.95 16.98 -7.26
C ASN A 161 -1.44 16.95 -5.81
N SER A 162 -0.24 17.51 -5.55
CA SER A 162 0.26 17.66 -4.18
C SER A 162 -0.58 18.66 -3.39
N TRP A 163 -0.53 18.55 -2.08
CA TRP A 163 -1.29 19.45 -1.22
C TRP A 163 -0.90 20.90 -1.43
N PHE A 164 0.39 21.23 -1.57
CA PHE A 164 0.85 22.60 -1.86
C PHE A 164 0.27 23.16 -3.15
N ASN A 165 0.16 22.35 -4.20
CA ASN A 165 -0.32 22.78 -5.50
C ASN A 165 -1.86 22.87 -5.59
N THR A 166 -2.56 22.35 -4.58
CA THR A 166 -4.03 22.29 -4.57
C THR A 166 -4.68 23.18 -3.50
N ILE A 167 -3.87 23.92 -2.72
CA ILE A 167 -4.39 24.91 -1.78
C ILE A 167 -5.04 26.06 -2.58
N ALA A 168 -6.30 26.32 -2.28
CA ALA A 168 -7.02 27.46 -2.85
C ALA A 168 -6.76 28.77 -2.11
N ALA A 169 -7.24 29.88 -2.64
CA ALA A 169 -7.03 31.20 -2.07
C ALA A 169 -7.65 31.40 -0.67
N ASP A 170 -8.61 30.57 -0.29
CA ASP A 170 -9.23 30.54 1.04
C ASP A 170 -8.42 29.73 2.08
N GLY A 171 -7.27 29.16 1.68
CA GLY A 171 -6.42 28.35 2.51
C GLY A 171 -6.92 26.91 2.71
N CYS A 172 -7.86 26.47 1.87
CA CYS A 172 -8.43 25.13 1.90
C CYS A 172 -7.96 24.27 0.72
N ILE A 173 -7.99 22.98 0.90
CA ILE A 173 -7.85 21.99 -0.16
C ILE A 173 -9.24 21.47 -0.50
N HIS A 174 -9.70 21.75 -1.71
CA HIS A 174 -10.96 21.26 -2.26
C HIS A 174 -10.69 20.03 -3.11
N HIS A 175 -11.09 18.87 -2.62
CA HIS A 175 -10.95 17.62 -3.35
C HIS A 175 -12.27 17.28 -4.04
N SER A 176 -12.20 16.51 -5.10
CA SER A 176 -13.40 16.00 -5.78
C SER A 176 -13.73 14.59 -5.31
N CYS A 177 -15.02 14.31 -5.15
CA CYS A 177 -15.56 12.99 -4.84
C CYS A 177 -16.42 12.45 -5.98
N SER A 178 -16.43 11.14 -6.17
CA SER A 178 -17.30 10.46 -7.13
C SER A 178 -17.89 9.19 -6.51
N LEU A 179 -19.18 8.98 -6.72
CA LEU A 179 -19.91 7.75 -6.37
C LEU A 179 -19.80 6.69 -7.47
N ALA A 180 -19.35 7.06 -8.68
CA ALA A 180 -19.29 6.18 -9.84
C ALA A 180 -18.12 5.19 -9.74
N THR A 181 -18.19 4.28 -8.77
CA THR A 181 -17.25 3.18 -8.60
C THR A 181 -17.98 1.84 -8.65
N ILE A 182 -17.31 0.82 -9.18
CA ILE A 182 -17.89 -0.55 -9.25
C ILE A 182 -18.23 -1.09 -7.85
N SER A 183 -17.47 -0.69 -6.84
CA SER A 183 -17.65 -1.17 -5.46
C SER A 183 -18.67 -0.36 -4.65
N GLY A 184 -19.26 0.70 -5.20
CA GLY A 184 -20.10 1.65 -4.46
C GLY A 184 -19.36 2.50 -3.43
N ARG A 185 -18.02 2.45 -3.40
CA ARG A 185 -17.20 3.30 -2.53
C ARG A 185 -16.99 4.68 -3.16
N ASN A 186 -16.83 5.70 -2.33
CA ASN A 186 -16.44 7.03 -2.80
C ASN A 186 -15.00 7.00 -3.32
N ALA A 187 -14.80 7.56 -4.50
CA ALA A 187 -13.48 7.82 -5.06
C ALA A 187 -13.12 9.29 -4.88
N HIS A 188 -11.93 9.55 -4.35
CA HIS A 188 -11.41 10.91 -4.12
C HIS A 188 -10.32 11.23 -5.14
N ARG A 189 -10.32 12.47 -5.66
CA ARG A 189 -9.34 12.95 -6.63
C ARG A 189 -9.07 14.43 -6.45
N SER A 190 -7.94 14.89 -6.96
CA SER A 190 -7.55 16.30 -7.13
C SER A 190 -7.57 17.14 -5.84
N PRO A 191 -6.89 16.74 -4.77
CA PRO A 191 -6.07 15.56 -4.53
C PRO A 191 -6.89 14.38 -3.96
N ASN A 192 -6.30 13.17 -3.92
CA ASN A 192 -6.96 12.03 -3.27
C ASN A 192 -6.78 12.11 -1.74
N LEU A 193 -7.68 12.78 -1.05
CA LEU A 193 -7.66 12.90 0.41
C LEU A 193 -8.09 11.61 1.14
N GLY A 194 -8.68 10.64 0.44
CA GLY A 194 -8.91 9.29 0.99
C GLY A 194 -7.64 8.48 1.22
N GLN A 195 -6.48 8.94 0.70
CA GLN A 195 -5.18 8.29 0.82
C GLN A 195 -4.15 9.10 1.63
N VAL A 196 -4.61 10.04 2.46
CA VAL A 196 -3.72 10.73 3.41
C VAL A 196 -3.07 9.69 4.31
N VAL A 197 -1.73 9.70 4.36
CA VAL A 197 -0.99 8.73 5.19
C VAL A 197 -1.37 8.86 6.65
N SER A 198 -1.37 7.73 7.36
CA SER A 198 -1.77 7.67 8.78
C SER A 198 -0.75 8.32 9.73
N ALA A 199 0.43 8.69 9.22
CA ALA A 199 1.47 9.33 10.01
C ALA A 199 0.98 10.66 10.62
N PRO A 200 1.30 10.95 11.89
CA PRO A 200 0.83 12.15 12.58
C PRO A 200 1.12 13.45 11.82
N TRP A 201 2.31 13.58 11.26
CA TRP A 201 2.72 14.77 10.51
C TRP A 201 1.73 15.15 9.40
N ALA A 202 1.16 14.15 8.70
CA ALA A 202 0.28 14.39 7.57
C ALA A 202 -1.12 14.81 8.03
N ARG A 203 -1.67 14.11 9.02
CA ARG A 203 -3.03 14.38 9.52
C ARG A 203 -3.12 15.70 10.28
N GLN A 204 -2.06 16.09 10.99
CA GLN A 204 -2.01 17.35 11.74
C GLN A 204 -2.00 18.60 10.84
N LEU A 205 -1.70 18.45 9.54
CA LEU A 205 -1.76 19.56 8.58
C LEU A 205 -3.19 19.95 8.21
N PHE A 206 -4.15 19.05 8.39
CA PHE A 206 -5.57 19.32 8.16
C PHE A 206 -6.20 19.81 9.46
N ILE A 207 -6.53 21.09 9.50
CA ILE A 207 -6.99 21.77 10.71
C ILE A 207 -8.46 22.24 10.55
N PRO A 208 -9.20 22.39 11.66
CA PRO A 208 -10.57 22.92 11.59
C PRO A 208 -10.59 24.39 11.19
N HIS A 209 -11.71 24.84 10.65
CA HIS A 209 -11.97 26.27 10.44
C HIS A 209 -12.03 27.01 11.78
N PRO A 210 -11.78 28.34 11.82
CA PRO A 210 -11.86 29.12 13.04
C PRO A 210 -13.21 28.95 13.75
N GLY A 211 -13.16 28.69 15.04
CA GLY A 211 -14.36 28.44 15.86
C GLY A 211 -15.00 27.06 15.70
N MET A 212 -14.40 26.17 14.89
CA MET A 212 -14.87 24.80 14.69
C MET A 212 -13.91 23.80 15.32
N VAL A 213 -14.36 22.55 15.43
CA VAL A 213 -13.56 21.39 15.83
C VAL A 213 -13.65 20.31 14.74
N MET A 214 -12.58 19.54 14.58
CA MET A 214 -12.58 18.38 13.69
C MET A 214 -13.16 17.19 14.45
N VAL A 215 -14.22 16.59 13.91
CA VAL A 215 -14.82 15.37 14.46
C VAL A 215 -14.54 14.22 13.49
N GLY A 216 -13.85 13.19 13.98
CA GLY A 216 -13.65 11.94 13.25
C GLY A 216 -14.61 10.87 13.75
N ALA A 217 -15.25 10.15 12.83
CA ALA A 217 -16.07 8.99 13.14
C ALA A 217 -15.73 7.85 12.19
N ASP A 218 -15.62 6.64 12.73
CA ASP A 218 -15.40 5.42 11.99
C ASP A 218 -16.32 4.31 12.49
N LEU A 219 -16.78 3.45 11.60
CA LEU A 219 -17.63 2.32 11.96
C LEU A 219 -16.74 1.11 12.26
N GLU A 220 -16.69 0.76 13.54
CA GLU A 220 -15.91 -0.39 13.98
C GLU A 220 -16.41 -1.69 13.34
N GLY A 221 -15.49 -2.38 12.64
CA GLY A 221 -15.77 -3.69 12.05
C GLY A 221 -16.91 -3.72 11.04
N LEU A 222 -17.10 -2.65 10.25
CA LEU A 222 -18.23 -2.53 9.31
C LEU A 222 -18.40 -3.76 8.42
N GLU A 223 -17.32 -4.26 7.83
CA GLU A 223 -17.35 -5.45 6.96
C GLU A 223 -17.77 -6.71 7.72
N LEU A 224 -17.30 -6.86 8.96
CA LEU A 224 -17.69 -8.00 9.80
C LEU A 224 -19.14 -7.92 10.26
N ARG A 225 -19.65 -6.71 10.52
CA ARG A 225 -21.06 -6.48 10.83
C ARG A 225 -21.94 -6.80 9.63
N ALA A 226 -21.53 -6.38 8.43
CA ALA A 226 -22.22 -6.74 7.20
C ALA A 226 -22.20 -8.25 6.94
N LEU A 227 -21.03 -8.91 7.15
CA LEU A 227 -20.92 -10.35 7.08
C LEU A 227 -21.85 -11.05 8.07
N GLY A 228 -21.88 -10.59 9.34
CA GLY A 228 -22.77 -11.12 10.37
C GLY A 228 -24.25 -11.00 10.01
N HIS A 229 -24.65 -9.93 9.33
CA HIS A 229 -26.02 -9.80 8.80
C HIS A 229 -26.37 -10.93 7.82
N TYR A 230 -25.47 -11.28 6.89
CA TYR A 230 -25.73 -12.36 5.94
C TYR A 230 -25.63 -13.75 6.58
N LEU A 231 -24.75 -13.93 7.57
CA LEU A 231 -24.58 -15.19 8.29
C LEU A 231 -25.77 -15.49 9.22
N ALA A 232 -26.49 -14.47 9.68
CA ALA A 232 -27.60 -14.62 10.64
C ALA A 232 -28.70 -15.61 10.18
N ALA A 233 -28.83 -15.83 8.87
CA ALA A 233 -29.75 -16.85 8.32
C ALA A 233 -29.25 -18.30 8.56
N PHE A 234 -27.98 -18.49 8.92
CA PHE A 234 -27.34 -19.80 9.08
C PHE A 234 -26.92 -20.10 10.52
N ASP A 235 -26.70 -19.07 11.34
CA ASP A 235 -26.17 -19.17 12.70
C ASP A 235 -27.06 -18.47 13.74
N GLU A 236 -28.27 -18.08 13.38
CA GLU A 236 -29.24 -17.39 14.24
C GLU A 236 -28.68 -16.07 14.84
N GLY A 237 -27.69 -15.49 14.18
CA GLY A 237 -27.06 -14.23 14.60
C GLY A 237 -25.90 -14.36 15.57
N ALA A 238 -25.42 -15.57 15.84
CA ALA A 238 -24.34 -15.81 16.79
C ALA A 238 -23.04 -15.07 16.39
N PHE A 239 -22.67 -15.08 15.10
CA PHE A 239 -21.50 -14.32 14.63
C PHE A 239 -21.68 -12.81 14.81
N ALA A 240 -22.88 -12.29 14.49
CA ALA A 240 -23.18 -10.87 14.64
C ALA A 240 -23.12 -10.42 16.10
N ASP A 241 -23.61 -11.24 17.05
CA ASP A 241 -23.54 -10.96 18.47
C ASP A 241 -22.08 -10.84 18.95
N VAL A 242 -21.22 -11.77 18.54
CA VAL A 242 -19.79 -11.71 18.87
C VAL A 242 -19.10 -10.49 18.27
N VAL A 243 -19.45 -10.09 17.05
CA VAL A 243 -18.89 -8.88 16.40
C VAL A 243 -19.29 -7.60 17.14
N VAL A 244 -20.50 -7.56 17.71
CA VAL A 244 -21.03 -6.36 18.37
C VAL A 244 -20.62 -6.30 19.84
N ASN A 245 -20.67 -7.42 20.55
CA ASN A 245 -20.57 -7.50 22.02
C ASN A 245 -19.30 -8.21 22.51
N GLY A 246 -18.50 -8.81 21.62
CA GLY A 246 -17.30 -9.59 21.94
C GLY A 246 -16.06 -9.17 21.17
N ASP A 247 -15.04 -10.03 21.18
CA ASP A 247 -13.84 -9.88 20.35
C ASP A 247 -13.74 -11.03 19.34
N ILE A 248 -14.35 -10.81 18.17
CA ILE A 248 -14.37 -11.77 17.06
C ILE A 248 -12.95 -12.15 16.58
N HIS A 249 -11.99 -11.23 16.71
CA HIS A 249 -10.63 -11.52 16.28
C HIS A 249 -9.94 -12.49 17.23
N THR A 250 -10.12 -12.35 18.54
CA THR A 250 -9.60 -13.30 19.53
C THR A 250 -10.22 -14.68 19.33
N GLN A 251 -11.54 -14.79 19.18
CA GLN A 251 -12.18 -16.07 18.93
C GLN A 251 -11.72 -16.74 17.63
N ASN A 252 -11.58 -15.97 16.56
CA ASN A 252 -11.07 -16.52 15.30
C ASN A 252 -9.58 -16.91 15.39
N ALA A 253 -8.77 -16.18 16.18
CA ALA A 253 -7.38 -16.52 16.42
C ALA A 253 -7.23 -17.88 17.10
N GLU A 254 -8.05 -18.15 18.12
CA GLU A 254 -8.10 -19.46 18.81
C GLU A 254 -8.52 -20.58 17.85
N ARG A 255 -9.52 -20.35 17.02
CA ARG A 255 -10.02 -21.35 16.04
C ARG A 255 -9.01 -21.70 14.96
N VAL A 256 -8.26 -20.70 14.50
CA VAL A 256 -7.26 -20.87 13.41
C VAL A 256 -5.88 -21.29 13.94
N GLY A 257 -5.59 -20.97 15.21
CA GLY A 257 -4.29 -21.24 15.84
C GLY A 257 -3.20 -20.24 15.47
N CYS A 258 -3.57 -18.94 15.38
CA CYS A 258 -2.65 -17.86 15.07
C CYS A 258 -2.86 -16.66 16.00
N THR A 259 -2.06 -15.60 15.87
CA THR A 259 -2.19 -14.40 16.70
C THR A 259 -3.42 -13.57 16.28
N ARG A 260 -3.93 -12.73 17.21
CA ARG A 260 -5.03 -11.79 16.94
C ARG A 260 -4.74 -10.84 15.77
N SER A 261 -3.49 -10.42 15.59
CA SER A 261 -3.09 -9.53 14.49
C SER A 261 -3.09 -10.26 13.14
N GLU A 262 -2.61 -11.50 13.12
CA GLU A 262 -2.60 -12.34 11.93
C GLU A 262 -4.00 -12.71 11.48
N VAL A 263 -4.86 -13.11 12.42
CA VAL A 263 -6.24 -13.47 12.08
C VAL A 263 -7.02 -12.28 11.55
N LYS A 264 -6.78 -11.08 12.06
CA LYS A 264 -7.39 -9.87 11.51
C LYS A 264 -7.07 -9.72 10.03
N SER A 265 -5.80 -9.88 9.65
CA SER A 265 -5.34 -9.81 8.26
C SER A 265 -5.91 -10.96 7.41
N LEU A 266 -6.03 -12.18 7.99
CA LEU A 266 -6.61 -13.34 7.33
C LEU A 266 -8.10 -13.15 7.04
N VAL A 267 -8.89 -12.70 8.01
CA VAL A 267 -10.33 -12.50 7.87
C VAL A 267 -10.62 -11.46 6.78
N TYR A 268 -9.94 -10.32 6.82
CA TYR A 268 -10.11 -9.31 5.78
C TYR A 268 -9.60 -9.80 4.42
N GLY A 269 -8.45 -10.49 4.39
CA GLY A 269 -7.96 -11.11 3.16
C GLY A 269 -8.99 -12.07 2.57
N PHE A 270 -9.60 -12.92 3.40
CA PHE A 270 -10.64 -13.85 2.97
C PHE A 270 -11.88 -13.12 2.42
N ILE A 271 -12.41 -12.13 3.16
CA ILE A 271 -13.60 -11.35 2.76
C ILE A 271 -13.37 -10.65 1.41
N TYR A 272 -12.16 -10.13 1.19
CA TYR A 272 -11.79 -9.48 -0.07
C TYR A 272 -11.29 -10.43 -1.17
N GLY A 273 -11.51 -11.74 -1.02
CA GLY A 273 -11.24 -12.72 -2.07
C GLY A 273 -9.75 -12.99 -2.29
N ALA A 274 -8.90 -12.83 -1.29
CA ALA A 274 -7.49 -13.15 -1.41
C ALA A 274 -7.29 -14.62 -1.82
N GLY A 275 -6.44 -14.86 -2.83
CA GLY A 275 -6.05 -16.21 -3.24
C GLY A 275 -5.21 -16.92 -2.17
N ASP A 276 -5.13 -18.24 -2.25
CA ASP A 276 -4.49 -19.09 -1.24
C ASP A 276 -3.02 -18.73 -0.99
N VAL A 277 -2.25 -18.39 -2.03
CA VAL A 277 -0.86 -17.92 -1.86
C VAL A 277 -0.79 -16.68 -0.95
N LYS A 278 -1.75 -15.74 -1.09
CA LYS A 278 -1.80 -14.54 -0.27
C LYS A 278 -2.20 -14.84 1.17
N LEU A 279 -3.16 -15.74 1.39
CA LEU A 279 -3.56 -16.18 2.73
C LEU A 279 -2.40 -16.85 3.46
N GLY A 280 -1.69 -17.76 2.79
CA GLY A 280 -0.50 -18.40 3.36
C GLY A 280 0.65 -17.42 3.62
N HIS A 281 0.81 -16.39 2.77
CA HIS A 281 1.82 -15.35 2.96
C HIS A 281 1.58 -14.48 4.21
N ILE A 282 0.33 -14.30 4.63
CA ILE A 282 -0.01 -13.51 5.83
C ILE A 282 0.61 -14.13 7.09
N LEU A 283 0.58 -15.47 7.22
CA LEU A 283 1.15 -16.17 8.38
C LEU A 283 2.64 -16.46 8.19
N HIS A 284 3.04 -16.88 7.01
CA HIS A 284 4.40 -17.36 6.73
C HIS A 284 4.97 -16.72 5.47
N PRO A 285 5.40 -15.46 5.55
CA PRO A 285 5.98 -14.75 4.41
C PRO A 285 7.27 -15.37 3.87
N GLU A 286 7.98 -16.16 4.69
CA GLU A 286 9.26 -16.81 4.38
C GLU A 286 9.13 -18.06 3.51
N LEU A 287 7.94 -18.69 3.44
CA LEU A 287 7.73 -19.92 2.69
C LEU A 287 7.77 -19.71 1.17
N SER A 288 8.02 -20.76 0.41
CA SER A 288 7.86 -20.77 -1.04
C SER A 288 6.39 -20.61 -1.45
N ASP A 289 6.14 -20.12 -2.67
CA ASP A 289 4.76 -19.90 -3.16
C ASP A 289 3.93 -21.19 -3.19
N ALA A 290 4.56 -22.34 -3.46
CA ALA A 290 3.88 -23.64 -3.39
C ALA A 290 3.45 -23.99 -1.95
N GLN A 291 4.32 -23.78 -0.98
CA GLN A 291 4.01 -24.00 0.44
C GLN A 291 2.97 -23.01 0.95
N LYS A 292 3.08 -21.71 0.56
CA LYS A 292 2.07 -20.70 0.86
C LYS A 292 0.71 -21.08 0.30
N LYS A 293 0.66 -21.59 -0.93
CA LYS A 293 -0.60 -22.05 -1.53
C LYS A 293 -1.23 -23.19 -0.74
N SER A 294 -0.43 -24.20 -0.38
CA SER A 294 -0.91 -25.33 0.42
C SER A 294 -1.46 -24.88 1.77
N LEU A 295 -0.70 -24.04 2.49
CA LEU A 295 -1.12 -23.46 3.76
C LEU A 295 -2.39 -22.61 3.61
N GLY A 296 -2.45 -21.76 2.59
CA GLY A 296 -3.61 -20.92 2.33
C GLY A 296 -4.87 -21.70 2.01
N THR A 297 -4.76 -22.81 1.28
CA THR A 297 -5.88 -23.75 1.04
C THR A 297 -6.38 -24.36 2.35
N GLU A 298 -5.46 -24.76 3.24
CA GLU A 298 -5.81 -25.27 4.57
C GLU A 298 -6.51 -24.20 5.43
N LEU A 299 -5.96 -22.99 5.46
CA LEU A 299 -6.54 -21.86 6.19
C LEU A 299 -7.94 -21.52 5.68
N ARG A 300 -8.14 -21.47 4.38
CA ARG A 300 -9.43 -21.25 3.77
C ARG A 300 -10.45 -22.29 4.23
N ARG A 301 -10.07 -23.55 4.17
CA ARG A 301 -10.94 -24.65 4.63
C ARG A 301 -11.28 -24.50 6.12
N LYS A 302 -10.30 -24.26 6.98
CA LYS A 302 -10.53 -24.03 8.42
C LYS A 302 -11.50 -22.89 8.68
N PHE A 303 -11.40 -21.79 7.92
CA PHE A 303 -12.31 -20.65 8.04
C PHE A 303 -13.74 -21.01 7.62
N LEU A 304 -13.90 -21.73 6.50
CA LEU A 304 -15.23 -22.16 6.01
C LEU A 304 -15.88 -23.14 6.99
N ASP A 305 -15.10 -24.08 7.54
CA ASP A 305 -15.59 -25.08 8.51
C ASP A 305 -15.95 -24.44 9.87
N ALA A 306 -15.21 -23.38 10.27
CA ALA A 306 -15.38 -22.76 11.59
C ALA A 306 -16.56 -21.79 11.70
N ILE A 307 -17.09 -21.29 10.57
CA ILE A 307 -18.12 -20.26 10.56
C ILE A 307 -19.33 -20.78 9.75
N PRO A 308 -20.43 -21.19 10.42
CA PRO A 308 -21.62 -21.69 9.75
C PRO A 308 -22.17 -20.68 8.73
N GLY A 309 -22.46 -21.16 7.51
CA GLY A 309 -22.98 -20.33 6.43
C GLY A 309 -21.95 -19.48 5.68
N LEU A 310 -20.65 -19.50 6.08
CA LEU A 310 -19.63 -18.67 5.42
C LEU A 310 -19.42 -19.09 3.96
N GLU A 311 -19.45 -20.37 3.65
CA GLU A 311 -19.28 -20.87 2.28
C GLU A 311 -20.35 -20.33 1.32
N PRO A 312 -21.67 -20.55 1.55
CA PRO A 312 -22.71 -20.01 0.67
C PRO A 312 -22.71 -18.47 0.64
N VAL A 313 -22.46 -17.79 1.77
CA VAL A 313 -22.38 -16.32 1.82
C VAL A 313 -21.18 -15.82 1.02
N SER A 314 -20.02 -16.47 1.11
CA SER A 314 -18.85 -16.07 0.34
C SER A 314 -19.08 -16.19 -1.16
N TYR A 315 -19.78 -17.23 -1.61
CA TYR A 315 -20.10 -17.44 -3.00
C TYR A 315 -21.12 -16.43 -3.54
N THR A 316 -22.16 -16.09 -2.75
CA THR A 316 -23.29 -15.27 -3.20
C THR A 316 -23.10 -13.77 -2.98
N HIS A 317 -22.31 -13.36 -1.97
CA HIS A 317 -22.22 -11.96 -1.55
C HIS A 317 -20.82 -11.40 -1.51
N LEU A 318 -19.77 -12.21 -1.34
CA LEU A 318 -18.38 -11.74 -1.24
C LEU A 318 -17.62 -11.85 -2.57
N THR A 319 -18.02 -12.75 -3.47
CA THR A 319 -17.45 -12.83 -4.81
C THR A 319 -18.29 -11.99 -5.77
N LEU A 320 -17.67 -10.98 -6.37
CA LEU A 320 -18.28 -10.33 -7.54
C LEU A 320 -18.41 -11.37 -8.65
N PRO A 321 -19.56 -11.45 -9.36
CA PRO A 321 -19.69 -12.33 -10.51
C PRO A 321 -18.62 -11.94 -11.52
N THR A 322 -17.68 -12.87 -11.77
CA THR A 322 -16.57 -12.69 -12.72
C THR A 322 -17.00 -12.89 -14.17
N THR A 323 -18.26 -13.22 -14.41
CA THR A 323 -18.84 -13.30 -15.76
C THR A 323 -19.23 -11.92 -16.22
N PRO A 324 -18.59 -11.36 -17.27
CA PRO A 324 -19.14 -10.19 -17.93
C PRO A 324 -20.52 -10.56 -18.45
N TYR A 325 -21.51 -9.78 -18.11
CA TYR A 325 -22.79 -9.85 -18.80
C TYR A 325 -22.50 -9.51 -20.27
N VAL A 326 -22.66 -10.52 -21.12
CA VAL A 326 -22.68 -10.37 -22.58
C VAL A 326 -23.95 -9.64 -22.96
#